data_f53f4e62a8fefd164ae5da346229303c
#
_entry.id   f53f4e62a8fefd164ae5da346229303c
#
_cell.length_a   1.000
_cell.length_b   1.000
_cell.length_c   1.000
_cell.angle_alpha   90.00
_cell.angle_beta   90.00
_cell.angle_gamma   90.00
#
_symmetry.space_group_name_H-M   'P 1'
#
loop_
_entity.id
_entity.type
_entity.pdbx_description
1 polymer ?
#
loop_
_entity_poly.entity_id
_entity_poly.type
_entity_poly.pdbx_seq_one_letter_code
_entity_poly.pdbx_strand_id
1 'polypeptide(L)'
;MDSVPTAAPVTAPAPPCAQTLTTRFATVRAHTLALAAPLSAEDAMVQSMPDASPAKWHLAHTTWFFERFILAGLPGYKAVHPAWDFLFNSYYQSIGPMHARPRRGLLTRPPLDEVIDYRHQVDARLVEAATAGQLDSPALQRLLLGLHHEQQHQELLLTDIKHAFWSNPLHPAYREQAGD
;
A
#
# COMPACT_ATOMS: atom_id res chain seq x y z
N MET A 1 5.87 -28.93 48.41
CA MET A 1 5.79 -27.53 47.92
C MET A 1 6.71 -27.45 46.72
N ASP A 2 6.17 -27.73 45.55
CA ASP A 2 6.93 -27.73 44.30
C ASP A 2 7.00 -26.32 43.75
N SER A 3 8.22 -25.81 43.64
CA SER A 3 8.51 -24.49 43.09
C SER A 3 8.30 -24.53 41.59
N VAL A 4 7.31 -23.76 41.09
CA VAL A 4 7.09 -23.54 39.66
C VAL A 4 8.26 -22.73 39.11
N PRO A 5 8.97 -23.16 38.05
CA PRO A 5 10.05 -22.39 37.47
C PRO A 5 9.48 -21.12 36.77
N THR A 6 9.97 -19.96 37.18
CA THR A 6 9.65 -18.69 36.56
C THR A 6 10.26 -18.66 35.15
N ALA A 7 9.45 -18.60 34.12
CA ALA A 7 9.91 -18.47 32.75
C ALA A 7 10.70 -17.15 32.57
N ALA A 8 11.87 -17.24 31.95
CA ALA A 8 12.66 -16.05 31.60
C ALA A 8 11.90 -15.15 30.66
N PRO A 9 12.03 -13.81 30.76
CA PRO A 9 11.38 -12.87 29.86
C PRO A 9 11.88 -13.09 28.43
N VAL A 10 10.95 -13.36 27.51
CA VAL A 10 11.25 -13.40 26.07
C VAL A 10 11.56 -11.97 25.63
N THR A 11 12.84 -11.66 25.41
CA THR A 11 13.24 -10.39 24.83
C THR A 11 12.72 -10.32 23.40
N ALA A 12 11.88 -9.31 23.12
CA ALA A 12 11.45 -9.03 21.74
C ALA A 12 12.70 -8.79 20.87
N PRO A 13 12.74 -9.30 19.62
CA PRO A 13 13.88 -9.06 18.73
C PRO A 13 14.04 -7.56 18.50
N ALA A 14 15.29 -7.10 18.44
CA ALA A 14 15.60 -5.72 18.14
C ALA A 14 14.97 -5.32 16.78
N PRO A 15 14.40 -4.10 16.65
CA PRO A 15 13.83 -3.66 15.40
C PRO A 15 14.89 -3.69 14.29
N PRO A 16 14.53 -4.12 13.07
CA PRO A 16 15.45 -4.16 11.94
C PRO A 16 16.00 -2.75 11.66
N CYS A 17 17.28 -2.67 11.27
CA CYS A 17 17.91 -1.38 10.96
C CYS A 17 17.26 -0.73 9.71
N ALA A 18 17.41 0.61 9.59
CA ALA A 18 16.83 1.38 8.48
C ALA A 18 17.24 0.83 7.10
N GLN A 19 18.49 0.43 6.91
CA GLN A 19 18.99 -0.16 5.66
C GLN A 19 18.23 -1.45 5.27
N THR A 20 17.97 -2.33 6.22
CA THR A 20 17.19 -3.56 5.98
C THR A 20 15.74 -3.24 5.63
N LEU A 21 15.15 -2.23 6.27
CA LEU A 21 13.77 -1.82 6.00
C LEU A 21 13.63 -1.17 4.62
N THR A 22 14.59 -0.34 4.17
CA THR A 22 14.56 0.26 2.83
C THR A 22 14.70 -0.78 1.73
N THR A 23 15.52 -1.80 1.91
CA THR A 23 15.63 -2.92 0.96
C THR A 23 14.33 -3.69 0.86
N ARG A 24 13.72 -4.02 2.02
CA ARG A 24 12.40 -4.67 2.05
C ARG A 24 11.31 -3.79 1.44
N PHE A 25 11.34 -2.49 1.71
CA PHE A 25 10.42 -1.52 1.12
C PHE A 25 10.50 -1.57 -0.40
N ALA A 26 11.67 -1.42 -0.99
CA ALA A 26 11.85 -1.49 -2.45
C ALA A 26 11.30 -2.80 -3.04
N THR A 27 11.55 -3.94 -2.38
CA THR A 27 11.06 -5.25 -2.82
C THR A 27 9.53 -5.35 -2.78
N VAL A 28 8.90 -4.93 -1.67
CA VAL A 28 7.44 -4.98 -1.52
C VAL A 28 6.77 -4.04 -2.53
N ARG A 29 7.32 -2.83 -2.71
CA ARG A 29 6.79 -1.84 -3.66
C ARG A 29 6.89 -2.33 -5.11
N ALA A 30 8.02 -2.90 -5.49
CA ALA A 30 8.20 -3.48 -6.83
C ALA A 30 7.25 -4.67 -7.07
N HIS A 31 7.02 -5.51 -6.05
CA HIS A 31 6.10 -6.63 -6.18
C HIS A 31 4.65 -6.16 -6.41
N THR A 32 4.19 -5.13 -5.71
CA THR A 32 2.86 -4.56 -5.95
C THR A 32 2.70 -4.07 -7.39
N LEU A 33 3.71 -3.37 -7.94
CA LEU A 33 3.68 -2.94 -9.35
C LEU A 33 3.67 -4.15 -10.31
N ALA A 34 4.45 -5.19 -10.03
CA ALA A 34 4.47 -6.41 -10.85
C ALA A 34 3.12 -7.15 -10.84
N LEU A 35 2.37 -7.09 -9.75
CA LEU A 35 0.99 -7.61 -9.68
C LEU A 35 0.01 -6.75 -10.50
N ALA A 36 0.20 -5.46 -10.58
CA ALA A 36 -0.66 -4.57 -11.35
C ALA A 36 -0.27 -4.48 -12.84
N ALA A 37 0.96 -4.84 -13.19
CA ALA A 37 1.50 -4.70 -14.55
C ALA A 37 0.69 -5.38 -15.67
N PRO A 38 0.01 -6.53 -15.45
CA PRO A 38 -0.82 -7.13 -16.49
C PRO A 38 -2.11 -6.37 -16.79
N LEU A 39 -2.50 -5.40 -15.96
CA LEU A 39 -3.79 -4.72 -16.03
C LEU A 39 -3.73 -3.52 -16.96
N SER A 40 -4.74 -3.37 -17.82
CA SER A 40 -4.99 -2.10 -18.52
C SER A 40 -5.46 -1.03 -17.52
N ALA A 41 -5.52 0.23 -17.97
CA ALA A 41 -6.06 1.31 -17.16
C ALA A 41 -7.55 1.09 -16.84
N GLU A 42 -8.29 0.48 -17.77
CA GLU A 42 -9.69 0.10 -17.63
C GLU A 42 -9.84 -1.02 -16.59
N ASP A 43 -9.02 -2.08 -16.65
CA ASP A 43 -9.02 -3.16 -15.66
C ASP A 43 -8.70 -2.62 -14.27
N ALA A 44 -7.73 -1.72 -14.17
CA ALA A 44 -7.31 -1.13 -12.91
C ALA A 44 -8.37 -0.23 -12.25
N MET A 45 -9.42 0.16 -13.00
CA MET A 45 -10.54 0.99 -12.55
C MET A 45 -11.74 0.20 -12.05
N VAL A 46 -11.88 -1.06 -12.44
CA VAL A 46 -13.10 -1.84 -12.18
C VAL A 46 -13.32 -2.07 -10.69
N GLN A 47 -14.54 -1.84 -10.25
CA GLN A 47 -15.06 -2.25 -8.95
C GLN A 47 -16.24 -3.19 -9.18
N SER A 48 -16.04 -4.48 -9.01
CA SER A 48 -17.00 -5.52 -9.36
C SER A 48 -18.11 -5.73 -8.32
N MET A 49 -17.92 -5.22 -7.11
CA MET A 49 -18.91 -5.26 -6.02
C MET A 49 -18.61 -4.16 -4.99
N PRO A 50 -19.58 -3.78 -4.12
CA PRO A 50 -19.40 -2.70 -3.13
C PRO A 50 -18.21 -2.91 -2.17
N ASP A 51 -17.87 -4.17 -1.89
CA ASP A 51 -16.79 -4.53 -0.96
C ASP A 51 -15.42 -4.70 -1.63
N ALA A 52 -15.34 -4.75 -2.96
CA ALA A 52 -14.09 -4.70 -3.70
C ALA A 52 -13.54 -3.26 -3.78
N SER A 53 -12.29 -3.14 -4.19
CA SER A 53 -11.67 -1.86 -4.56
C SER A 53 -10.94 -2.00 -5.90
N PRO A 54 -10.93 -0.96 -6.73
CA PRO A 54 -10.12 -0.96 -7.95
C PRO A 54 -8.64 -1.19 -7.65
N ALA A 55 -7.91 -1.89 -8.53
CA ALA A 55 -6.47 -2.09 -8.40
C ALA A 55 -5.73 -0.74 -8.27
N LYS A 56 -6.12 0.26 -9.04
CA LYS A 56 -5.63 1.63 -8.94
C LYS A 56 -5.80 2.22 -7.53
N TRP A 57 -6.92 1.95 -6.88
CA TRP A 57 -7.15 2.43 -5.53
C TRP A 57 -6.19 1.76 -4.52
N HIS A 58 -5.91 0.47 -4.65
CA HIS A 58 -4.93 -0.23 -3.80
C HIS A 58 -3.53 0.37 -3.95
N LEU A 59 -3.09 0.65 -5.19
CA LEU A 59 -1.80 1.31 -5.47
C LEU A 59 -1.69 2.68 -4.80
N ALA A 60 -2.74 3.48 -4.91
CA ALA A 60 -2.77 4.81 -4.34
C ALA A 60 -2.89 4.80 -2.81
N HIS A 61 -3.73 3.92 -2.24
CA HIS A 61 -3.95 3.80 -0.81
C HIS A 61 -2.69 3.38 -0.05
N THR A 62 -1.96 2.39 -0.54
CA THR A 62 -0.71 1.96 0.10
C THR A 62 0.36 3.05 0.00
N THR A 63 0.39 3.82 -1.08
CA THR A 63 1.27 4.97 -1.24
C THR A 63 0.91 6.09 -0.27
N TRP A 64 -0.38 6.43 -0.18
CA TRP A 64 -0.92 7.39 0.76
C TRP A 64 -0.58 7.01 2.22
N PHE A 65 -0.60 5.72 2.57
CA PHE A 65 -0.23 5.27 3.91
C PHE A 65 1.20 5.69 4.27
N PHE A 66 2.17 5.43 3.40
CA PHE A 66 3.57 5.80 3.64
C PHE A 66 3.75 7.32 3.70
N GLU A 67 3.12 8.05 2.79
CA GLU A 67 3.17 9.51 2.80
C GLU A 67 2.58 10.09 4.09
N ARG A 68 1.35 9.67 4.43
CA ARG A 68 0.59 10.23 5.54
C ARG A 68 1.17 9.91 6.91
N PHE A 69 1.59 8.66 7.11
CA PHE A 69 2.01 8.20 8.43
C PHE A 69 3.52 8.29 8.68
N ILE A 70 4.32 8.52 7.67
CA ILE A 70 5.77 8.63 7.79
C ILE A 70 6.27 9.99 7.31
N LEU A 71 6.12 10.30 6.02
CA LEU A 71 6.71 11.51 5.43
C LEU A 71 6.07 12.79 5.96
N ALA A 72 4.76 12.81 6.18
CA ALA A 72 4.06 13.98 6.72
C ALA A 72 4.51 14.39 8.12
N GLY A 73 5.20 13.50 8.85
CA GLY A 73 5.84 13.81 10.13
C GLY A 73 7.20 14.50 10.03
N LEU A 74 7.79 14.57 8.84
CA LEU A 74 9.10 15.18 8.64
C LEU A 74 8.99 16.72 8.56
N PRO A 75 9.95 17.46 9.15
CA PRO A 75 9.95 18.92 9.10
C PRO A 75 9.95 19.44 7.66
N GLY A 76 9.02 20.35 7.35
CA GLY A 76 8.93 20.98 6.04
C GLY A 76 8.39 20.10 4.89
N TYR A 77 7.98 18.86 5.17
CA TYR A 77 7.38 18.01 4.16
C TYR A 77 6.06 18.59 3.63
N LYS A 78 5.88 18.50 2.33
CA LYS A 78 4.63 18.89 1.66
C LYS A 78 4.09 17.67 0.93
N ALA A 79 2.81 17.34 1.19
CA ALA A 79 2.12 16.26 0.49
C ALA A 79 2.17 16.48 -1.03
N VAL A 80 2.35 15.39 -1.78
CA VAL A 80 2.38 15.43 -3.25
C VAL A 80 1.03 15.96 -3.78
N HIS A 81 -0.07 15.41 -3.23
CA HIS A 81 -1.42 15.82 -3.60
C HIS A 81 -2.29 15.93 -2.33
N PRO A 82 -2.39 17.12 -1.72
CA PRO A 82 -3.12 17.29 -0.46
C PRO A 82 -4.59 16.83 -0.50
N ALA A 83 -5.26 16.95 -1.64
CA ALA A 83 -6.67 16.51 -1.80
C ALA A 83 -6.83 14.97 -1.77
N TRP A 84 -5.74 14.21 -1.91
CA TRP A 84 -5.80 12.76 -1.97
C TRP A 84 -5.95 12.09 -0.61
N ASP A 85 -5.77 12.82 0.49
CA ASP A 85 -6.14 12.35 1.82
C ASP A 85 -7.59 11.86 1.88
N PHE A 86 -8.53 12.59 1.28
CA PHE A 86 -9.92 12.20 1.20
C PHE A 86 -10.15 10.97 0.30
N LEU A 87 -9.45 10.88 -0.85
CA LEU A 87 -9.68 9.84 -1.85
C LEU A 87 -9.14 8.48 -1.40
N PHE A 88 -7.99 8.46 -0.74
CA PHE A 88 -7.25 7.24 -0.45
C PHE A 88 -7.20 6.88 1.03
N ASN A 89 -7.82 7.70 1.93
CA ASN A 89 -8.07 7.30 3.30
C ASN A 89 -9.07 6.12 3.35
N SER A 90 -8.87 5.21 4.32
CA SER A 90 -9.77 4.08 4.59
C SER A 90 -9.76 3.75 6.08
N TYR A 91 -10.93 3.81 6.73
CA TYR A 91 -11.13 3.48 8.15
C TYR A 91 -10.35 4.32 9.18
N TYR A 92 -9.48 5.22 8.76
CA TYR A 92 -8.70 6.09 9.65
C TYR A 92 -9.52 7.35 9.98
N GLN A 93 -10.54 7.19 10.82
CA GLN A 93 -11.43 8.31 11.22
C GLN A 93 -10.67 9.48 11.84
N SER A 94 -9.53 9.21 12.49
CA SER A 94 -8.66 10.24 13.06
C SER A 94 -7.98 11.13 12.00
N ILE A 95 -7.93 10.70 10.74
CA ILE A 95 -7.36 11.47 9.62
C ILE A 95 -8.41 12.43 9.03
N GLY A 96 -9.69 12.08 9.11
CA GLY A 96 -10.78 12.88 8.56
C GLY A 96 -11.73 12.10 7.67
N PRO A 97 -12.55 12.80 6.87
CA PRO A 97 -13.51 12.17 5.97
C PRO A 97 -12.80 11.34 4.90
N MET A 98 -13.48 10.31 4.40
CA MET A 98 -12.97 9.41 3.36
C MET A 98 -13.98 9.23 2.23
N HIS A 99 -13.50 8.92 1.04
CA HIS A 99 -14.34 8.53 -0.08
C HIS A 99 -14.98 7.15 0.18
N ALA A 100 -16.30 7.07 0.02
CA ALA A 100 -17.06 5.88 0.38
C ALA A 100 -16.60 4.65 -0.43
N ARG A 101 -16.31 3.53 0.25
CA ARG A 101 -15.80 2.29 -0.37
C ARG A 101 -16.65 1.82 -1.55
N PRO A 102 -18.01 1.74 -1.47
CA PRO A 102 -18.83 1.28 -2.59
C PRO A 102 -18.78 2.18 -3.84
N ARG A 103 -18.14 3.35 -3.73
CA ARG A 103 -18.05 4.34 -4.82
C ARG A 103 -16.64 4.49 -5.39
N ARG A 104 -15.69 3.66 -4.97
CA ARG A 104 -14.28 3.74 -5.43
C ARG A 104 -14.14 3.52 -6.93
N GLY A 105 -15.00 2.71 -7.54
CA GLY A 105 -15.05 2.52 -8.99
C GLY A 105 -15.47 3.75 -9.79
N LEU A 106 -15.95 4.83 -9.16
CA LEU A 106 -16.26 6.10 -9.82
C LEU A 106 -15.05 7.03 -9.96
N LEU A 107 -13.92 6.69 -9.32
CA LEU A 107 -12.72 7.51 -9.32
C LEU A 107 -11.95 7.38 -10.65
N THR A 108 -12.44 7.97 -11.72
CA THR A 108 -11.72 8.04 -13.00
C THR A 108 -10.49 8.95 -12.92
N ARG A 109 -10.47 9.85 -11.94
CA ARG A 109 -9.32 10.70 -11.60
C ARG A 109 -8.89 10.48 -10.15
N PRO A 110 -7.57 10.45 -9.90
CA PRO A 110 -6.47 10.51 -10.87
C PRO A 110 -6.47 9.30 -11.84
N PRO A 111 -5.91 9.44 -13.06
CA PRO A 111 -5.67 8.32 -13.97
C PRO A 111 -4.59 7.38 -13.40
N LEU A 112 -4.40 6.20 -13.99
CA LEU A 112 -3.49 5.18 -13.47
C LEU A 112 -2.03 5.64 -13.48
N ASP A 113 -1.60 6.30 -14.55
CA ASP A 113 -0.25 6.85 -14.71
C ASP A 113 0.08 7.89 -13.63
N GLU A 114 -0.84 8.80 -13.32
CA GLU A 114 -0.66 9.77 -12.23
C GLU A 114 -0.53 9.09 -10.85
N VAL A 115 -1.26 8.00 -10.63
CA VAL A 115 -1.11 7.18 -9.40
C VAL A 115 0.25 6.50 -9.35
N ILE A 116 0.75 6.00 -10.48
CA ILE A 116 2.09 5.40 -10.57
C ILE A 116 3.17 6.45 -10.31
N ASP A 117 3.03 7.65 -10.90
CA ASP A 117 3.95 8.76 -10.66
C ASP A 117 3.95 9.21 -9.20
N TYR A 118 2.78 9.31 -8.58
CA TYR A 118 2.64 9.57 -7.15
C TYR A 118 3.41 8.55 -6.33
N ARG A 119 3.26 7.27 -6.68
CA ARG A 119 3.95 6.17 -6.02
C ARG A 119 5.47 6.33 -6.09
N HIS A 120 6.01 6.61 -7.29
CA HIS A 120 7.44 6.81 -7.49
C HIS A 120 7.97 8.02 -6.70
N GLN A 121 7.23 9.12 -6.64
CA GLN A 121 7.62 10.31 -5.89
C GLN A 121 7.69 10.03 -4.37
N VAL A 122 6.69 9.37 -3.81
CA VAL A 122 6.65 9.00 -2.38
C VAL A 122 7.76 8.01 -2.06
N ASP A 123 8.00 7.01 -2.90
CA ASP A 123 9.05 6.02 -2.73
C ASP A 123 10.44 6.67 -2.69
N ALA A 124 10.73 7.56 -3.64
CA ALA A 124 11.99 8.27 -3.70
C ALA A 124 12.25 9.10 -2.44
N ARG A 125 11.24 9.86 -1.99
CA ARG A 125 11.33 10.69 -0.78
C ARG A 125 11.51 9.87 0.49
N LEU A 126 10.85 8.71 0.57
CA LEU A 126 10.98 7.82 1.74
C LEU A 126 12.38 7.20 1.80
N VAL A 127 12.92 6.74 0.68
CA VAL A 127 14.27 6.19 0.59
C VAL A 127 15.31 7.28 0.92
N GLU A 128 15.14 8.49 0.42
CA GLU A 128 15.99 9.64 0.73
C GLU A 128 15.98 9.94 2.24
N ALA A 129 14.80 10.07 2.85
CA ALA A 129 14.66 10.34 4.28
C ALA A 129 15.28 9.24 5.15
N ALA A 130 15.09 7.97 4.76
CA ALA A 130 15.68 6.83 5.47
C ALA A 130 17.21 6.83 5.37
N THR A 131 17.75 7.10 4.17
CA THR A 131 19.19 7.15 3.92
C THR A 131 19.86 8.32 4.65
N ALA A 132 19.16 9.46 4.74
CA ALA A 132 19.63 10.63 5.48
C ALA A 132 19.46 10.49 7.00
N GLY A 133 18.96 9.37 7.51
CA GLY A 133 18.75 9.14 8.95
C GLY A 133 17.66 10.01 9.58
N GLN A 134 16.72 10.52 8.78
CA GLN A 134 15.64 11.40 9.23
C GLN A 134 14.46 10.63 9.86
N LEU A 135 14.42 9.30 9.72
CA LEU A 135 13.37 8.46 10.28
C LEU A 135 13.74 8.05 11.71
N ASP A 136 12.98 8.55 12.68
CA ASP A 136 13.08 8.14 14.07
C ASP A 136 12.55 6.72 14.31
N SER A 137 12.72 6.20 15.53
CA SER A 137 12.25 4.85 15.88
C SER A 137 10.73 4.65 15.64
N PRO A 138 9.85 5.58 16.02
CA PRO A 138 8.42 5.50 15.66
C PRO A 138 8.15 5.48 14.15
N ALA A 139 8.89 6.25 13.35
CA ALA A 139 8.76 6.24 11.89
C ALA A 139 9.20 4.90 11.28
N LEU A 140 10.29 4.31 11.77
CA LEU A 140 10.74 2.98 11.36
C LEU A 140 9.73 1.88 11.72
N GLN A 141 9.09 1.97 12.88
CA GLN A 141 8.00 1.04 13.25
C GLN A 141 6.79 1.19 12.32
N ARG A 142 6.40 2.43 11.96
CA ARG A 142 5.35 2.69 10.98
C ARG A 142 5.74 2.21 9.58
N LEU A 143 7.02 2.31 9.21
CA LEU A 143 7.52 1.75 7.96
C LEU A 143 7.34 0.23 7.93
N LEU A 144 7.72 -0.49 8.98
CA LEU A 144 7.52 -1.92 9.09
C LEU A 144 6.03 -2.30 9.02
N LEU A 145 5.18 -1.58 9.74
CA LEU A 145 3.73 -1.77 9.67
C LEU A 145 3.20 -1.55 8.25
N GLY A 146 3.66 -0.49 7.57
CA GLY A 146 3.29 -0.18 6.19
C GLY A 146 3.68 -1.26 5.20
N LEU A 147 4.81 -1.94 5.40
CA LEU A 147 5.19 -3.09 4.59
C LEU A 147 4.19 -4.24 4.70
N HIS A 148 3.78 -4.59 5.91
CA HIS A 148 2.76 -5.63 6.13
C HIS A 148 1.39 -5.20 5.61
N HIS A 149 1.02 -3.94 5.81
CA HIS A 149 -0.21 -3.36 5.25
C HIS A 149 -0.23 -3.45 3.72
N GLU A 150 0.88 -3.12 3.05
CA GLU A 150 0.96 -3.24 1.59
C GLU A 150 0.92 -4.70 1.12
N GLN A 151 1.57 -5.62 1.82
CA GLN A 151 1.48 -7.06 1.54
C GLN A 151 0.04 -7.57 1.67
N GLN A 152 -0.71 -7.13 2.68
CA GLN A 152 -2.15 -7.41 2.78
C GLN A 152 -2.91 -6.85 1.57
N HIS A 153 -2.57 -5.66 1.11
CA HIS A 153 -3.19 -5.06 -0.07
C HIS A 153 -2.81 -5.75 -1.39
N GLN A 154 -1.67 -6.45 -1.46
CA GLN A 154 -1.34 -7.34 -2.59
C GLN A 154 -2.32 -8.51 -2.69
N GLU A 155 -2.66 -9.13 -1.57
CA GLU A 155 -3.66 -10.20 -1.51
C GLU A 155 -5.07 -9.69 -1.91
N LEU A 156 -5.48 -8.53 -1.35
CA LEU A 156 -6.77 -7.93 -1.67
C LEU A 156 -6.87 -7.52 -3.14
N LEU A 157 -5.81 -6.95 -3.71
CA LEU A 157 -5.75 -6.57 -5.12
C LEU A 157 -6.00 -7.79 -6.02
N LEU A 158 -5.32 -8.91 -5.76
CA LEU A 158 -5.51 -10.13 -6.53
C LEU A 158 -6.91 -10.71 -6.34
N THR A 159 -7.46 -10.67 -5.14
CA THR A 159 -8.83 -11.11 -4.85
C THR A 159 -9.84 -10.29 -5.64
N ASP A 160 -9.71 -8.96 -5.60
CA ASP A 160 -10.65 -8.03 -6.24
C ASP A 160 -10.58 -8.13 -7.77
N ILE A 161 -9.37 -8.25 -8.35
CA ILE A 161 -9.18 -8.44 -9.80
C ILE A 161 -9.72 -9.79 -10.27
N LYS A 162 -9.47 -10.86 -9.54
CA LYS A 162 -10.02 -12.18 -9.90
C LYS A 162 -11.54 -12.17 -9.91
N HIS A 163 -12.17 -11.53 -8.93
CA HIS A 163 -13.61 -11.37 -8.91
C HIS A 163 -14.10 -10.51 -10.08
N ALA A 164 -13.42 -9.41 -10.41
CA ALA A 164 -13.76 -8.53 -11.52
C ALA A 164 -13.69 -9.27 -12.86
N PHE A 165 -12.63 -10.04 -13.10
CA PHE A 165 -12.44 -10.78 -14.35
C PHE A 165 -13.40 -11.96 -14.47
N TRP A 166 -13.71 -12.64 -13.35
CA TRP A 166 -14.72 -13.68 -13.34
C TRP A 166 -16.13 -13.12 -13.59
N SER A 167 -16.42 -11.92 -13.09
CA SER A 167 -17.71 -11.24 -13.30
C SER A 167 -17.87 -10.66 -14.70
N ASN A 168 -16.79 -10.52 -15.46
CA ASN A 168 -16.83 -10.06 -16.85
C ASN A 168 -17.36 -11.21 -17.74
N PRO A 169 -18.38 -11.00 -18.60
CA PRO A 169 -18.91 -12.04 -19.49
C PRO A 169 -17.87 -12.69 -20.42
N LEU A 170 -16.77 -12.01 -20.70
CA LEU A 170 -15.68 -12.52 -21.54
C LEU A 170 -14.64 -13.33 -20.76
N HIS A 171 -14.72 -13.34 -19.43
CA HIS A 171 -13.78 -14.03 -18.53
C HIS A 171 -12.30 -13.85 -18.90
N PRO A 172 -11.80 -12.59 -18.98
CA PRO A 172 -10.42 -12.34 -19.40
C PRO A 172 -9.43 -13.02 -18.45
N ALA A 173 -8.34 -13.52 -19.00
CA ALA A 173 -7.26 -14.08 -18.19
C ALA A 173 -6.46 -12.94 -17.53
N TYR A 174 -6.11 -13.12 -16.26
CA TYR A 174 -5.23 -12.17 -15.56
C TYR A 174 -3.81 -12.12 -16.16
N ARG A 175 -3.33 -13.26 -16.62
CA ARG A 175 -2.09 -13.40 -17.40
C ARG A 175 -2.32 -14.40 -18.51
N GLU A 176 -1.88 -14.08 -19.70
CA GLU A 176 -1.82 -15.06 -20.76
C GLU A 176 -0.85 -16.17 -20.35
N GLN A 177 -1.28 -17.43 -20.48
CA GLN A 177 -0.34 -18.54 -20.35
C GLN A 177 0.57 -18.48 -21.58
N ALA A 178 1.90 -18.45 -21.35
CA ALA A 178 2.83 -18.69 -22.42
C ALA A 178 2.47 -20.05 -23.02
N GLY A 179 2.02 -20.06 -24.28
CA GLY A 179 1.70 -21.31 -24.98
C GLY A 179 2.94 -22.22 -24.98
N ASP A 180 2.70 -23.50 -24.69
CA ASP A 180 3.71 -24.55 -24.86
C ASP A 180 4.17 -24.64 -26.31
#